data_df6ac86db0f604c17a5cadf50305d9a8
#
_entry.id   df6ac86db0f604c17a5cadf50305d9a8
#
_cell.length_a   1.000
_cell.length_b   1.000
_cell.length_c   1.000
_cell.angle_alpha   90.00
_cell.angle_beta   90.00
_cell.angle_gamma   90.00
#
_symmetry.space_group_name_H-M   'P 1'
#
loop_
_entity.id
_entity.type
_entity.pdbx_description
1 polymer ?
#
loop_
_entity_poly.entity_id
_entity_poly.type
_entity_poly.pdbx_seq_one_letter_code
_entity_poly.pdbx_strand_id
1 'polypeptide(L)'
;MKRKLFVIFALLPCLAFAQSVERWGHHDLSLTTPTAQLPGNPFEVELTATFVNGCDTLVVPGYYDGKSPQGEVWKVRFMPTFEGIWRYTTRSSVPALDGKTGTLTCTHPTEGNHGPVRVDSTGLHFCYADGTRYIPVGTTSYDWMHASNDPAFSTADPGLTMQQQTLLSLAESGFNKIRSLLLPHNFDASYPDPDAFPFVAIDGDKENRWDWTRLNPRYFDHVEQCTEGLLRLGIEQDLILFHPYDEGRWGFDSMPLEAGRLLCRYVAARFGAYRNVWWSLANEYDLMRQQPLANWDAWTDAVAANDPYRHLISIHSYTAQYYKYWDARYTHCSIQDQAPVEAPGRAVTVLNIYRKPVIFDEVCYEGDMDARWGNLSGQEELYRMWNAYMAGTYCSHSECYQYGDPHDFRRDFLAVGGKWQGTSWRRIRFMREVLDAMPRPMYIADSSWDLYTSACGPGYYMVYLGKETPREWRFDLPIRNGRGRSGFPRMTEGERYKVEIIDTWNMTITESPVVITTRRQDNYRMVAEGNASIPLPERPYLLLRITRVE
;
A
#
# COMPACT_ATOMS: atom_id res chain seq x y z
N MET A 1 64.55 52.27 -6.06
CA MET A 1 64.16 50.81 -5.99
C MET A 1 62.72 50.69 -5.61
N LYS A 2 61.82 50.41 -6.57
CA LYS A 2 60.35 50.20 -6.32
C LYS A 2 60.14 48.70 -6.19
N ARG A 3 59.76 48.24 -4.98
CA ARG A 3 59.35 46.85 -4.74
C ARG A 3 57.90 46.66 -5.27
N LYS A 4 57.70 45.76 -6.24
CA LYS A 4 56.43 45.30 -6.72
C LYS A 4 55.94 44.21 -5.76
N LEU A 5 54.79 44.45 -5.11
CA LEU A 5 54.09 43.47 -4.30
C LEU A 5 53.25 42.59 -5.25
N PHE A 6 53.59 41.30 -5.35
CA PHE A 6 52.78 40.30 -6.03
C PHE A 6 51.74 39.77 -5.06
N VAL A 7 50.47 40.08 -5.28
CA VAL A 7 49.35 39.46 -4.56
C VAL A 7 49.00 38.17 -5.30
N ILE A 8 49.31 37.03 -4.68
CA ILE A 8 48.88 35.73 -5.16
C ILE A 8 47.41 35.51 -4.65
N PHE A 9 46.46 35.58 -5.57
CA PHE A 9 45.12 35.12 -5.31
C PHE A 9 45.14 33.58 -5.25
N ALA A 10 45.09 33.01 -4.03
CA ALA A 10 44.84 31.59 -3.86
C ALA A 10 43.35 31.34 -4.17
N LEU A 11 43.10 30.74 -5.31
CA LEU A 11 41.79 30.10 -5.60
C LEU A 11 41.62 28.94 -4.61
N LEU A 12 40.91 29.17 -3.52
CA LEU A 12 40.36 28.09 -2.71
C LEU A 12 39.39 27.31 -3.58
N PRO A 13 39.60 26.02 -3.80
CA PRO A 13 38.57 25.22 -4.43
C PRO A 13 37.36 25.22 -3.49
N CYS A 14 36.22 25.73 -3.96
CA CYS A 14 34.95 25.54 -3.33
C CYS A 14 34.70 24.03 -3.30
N LEU A 15 34.96 23.38 -2.17
CA LEU A 15 34.51 22.02 -1.91
C LEU A 15 32.97 22.06 -1.89
N ALA A 16 32.35 21.93 -3.06
CA ALA A 16 30.97 21.58 -3.13
C ALA A 16 30.86 20.20 -2.45
N PHE A 17 30.28 20.17 -1.26
CA PHE A 17 29.92 18.90 -0.64
C PHE A 17 29.04 18.16 -1.65
N ALA A 18 29.54 17.05 -2.17
CA ALA A 18 28.76 16.20 -3.06
C ALA A 18 27.50 15.77 -2.30
N GLN A 19 26.35 16.21 -2.77
CA GLN A 19 25.06 15.78 -2.21
C GLN A 19 24.98 14.26 -2.34
N SER A 20 24.61 13.58 -1.26
CA SER A 20 24.49 12.13 -1.23
C SER A 20 23.12 11.71 -0.77
N VAL A 21 22.63 10.61 -1.33
CA VAL A 21 21.38 9.95 -0.98
C VAL A 21 21.58 8.45 -1.07
N GLU A 22 20.94 7.67 -0.23
CA GLU A 22 20.96 6.22 -0.34
C GLU A 22 20.15 5.73 -1.55
N ARG A 23 20.46 4.57 -2.07
CA ARG A 23 19.66 3.91 -3.09
C ARG A 23 18.23 3.73 -2.56
N TRP A 24 17.23 4.09 -3.39
CA TRP A 24 15.81 4.16 -3.04
C TRP A 24 15.44 5.15 -1.91
N GLY A 25 16.37 6.00 -1.50
CA GLY A 25 16.03 7.25 -0.82
C GLY A 25 15.64 8.32 -1.85
N HIS A 26 15.15 9.46 -1.41
CA HIS A 26 14.81 10.56 -2.32
C HIS A 26 15.67 11.79 -2.09
N HIS A 27 15.84 12.61 -3.15
CA HIS A 27 16.55 13.87 -3.12
C HIS A 27 15.81 14.91 -3.93
N ASP A 28 15.63 16.11 -3.37
CA ASP A 28 14.96 17.23 -4.03
C ASP A 28 15.97 18.16 -4.70
N LEU A 29 15.87 18.28 -6.02
CA LEU A 29 16.48 19.35 -6.79
C LEU A 29 15.52 20.54 -6.80
N SER A 30 15.84 21.59 -6.03
CA SER A 30 15.04 22.81 -5.99
C SER A 30 15.55 23.84 -6.98
N LEU A 31 14.63 24.39 -7.78
CA LEU A 31 14.88 25.40 -8.82
C LEU A 31 13.95 26.58 -8.61
N THR A 32 14.48 27.79 -8.76
CA THR A 32 13.71 29.03 -8.53
C THR A 32 13.81 29.96 -9.72
N THR A 33 12.71 30.64 -10.04
CA THR A 33 12.67 31.73 -11.02
C THR A 33 11.94 32.94 -10.47
N PRO A 34 12.37 34.17 -10.76
CA PRO A 34 11.60 35.36 -10.41
C PRO A 34 10.19 35.30 -10.99
N THR A 35 9.18 35.68 -10.21
CA THR A 35 7.76 35.65 -10.66
C THR A 35 7.54 36.43 -11.96
N ALA A 36 8.24 37.55 -12.17
CA ALA A 36 8.15 38.38 -13.39
C ALA A 36 8.63 37.65 -14.67
N GLN A 37 9.30 36.50 -14.53
CA GLN A 37 9.77 35.70 -15.67
C GLN A 37 8.85 34.53 -16.01
N LEU A 38 7.73 34.39 -15.30
CA LEU A 38 6.73 33.38 -15.59
C LEU A 38 5.86 33.81 -16.76
N PRO A 39 5.67 32.94 -17.78
CA PRO A 39 4.82 33.24 -18.92
C PRO A 39 3.31 33.11 -18.62
N GLY A 40 2.90 32.61 -17.44
CA GLY A 40 1.51 32.35 -17.12
C GLY A 40 1.32 31.50 -15.87
N ASN A 41 0.44 30.49 -15.97
CA ASN A 41 0.13 29.58 -14.88
C ASN A 41 1.34 28.67 -14.54
N PRO A 42 1.84 28.64 -13.30
CA PRO A 42 2.99 27.83 -12.92
C PRO A 42 2.78 26.33 -13.10
N PHE A 43 1.53 25.84 -13.08
CA PHE A 43 1.19 24.43 -13.29
C PHE A 43 1.21 24.00 -14.76
N GLU A 44 1.33 24.95 -15.70
CA GLU A 44 1.53 24.70 -17.14
C GLU A 44 3.01 24.66 -17.54
N VAL A 45 3.91 25.00 -16.62
CA VAL A 45 5.36 24.96 -16.88
C VAL A 45 5.82 23.50 -16.99
N GLU A 46 6.38 23.18 -18.16
CA GLU A 46 7.05 21.88 -18.36
C GLU A 46 8.43 21.94 -17.73
N LEU A 47 8.69 20.98 -16.84
CA LEU A 47 9.99 20.75 -16.22
C LEU A 47 10.24 19.25 -16.11
N THR A 48 11.39 18.82 -16.59
CA THR A 48 11.93 17.47 -16.37
C THR A 48 13.41 17.55 -16.04
N ALA A 49 13.94 16.52 -15.37
CA ALA A 49 15.39 16.32 -15.26
C ALA A 49 15.73 14.90 -15.72
N THR A 50 16.69 14.81 -16.62
CA THR A 50 17.25 13.51 -17.03
C THR A 50 18.43 13.19 -16.12
N PHE A 51 18.29 12.12 -15.34
CA PHE A 51 19.36 11.58 -14.50
C PHE A 51 19.99 10.39 -15.18
N VAL A 52 21.33 10.38 -15.25
CA VAL A 52 22.10 9.32 -15.91
C VAL A 52 23.18 8.79 -14.95
N ASN A 53 23.15 7.48 -14.79
CA ASN A 53 24.21 6.66 -14.22
C ASN A 53 24.61 5.63 -15.30
N GLY A 54 25.84 5.14 -15.33
CA GLY A 54 26.27 4.17 -16.35
C GLY A 54 25.38 2.92 -16.49
N CYS A 55 24.50 2.66 -15.52
CA CYS A 55 23.59 1.52 -15.49
C CYS A 55 22.14 1.87 -15.84
N ASP A 56 21.75 3.16 -15.70
CA ASP A 56 20.35 3.57 -15.84
C ASP A 56 20.23 5.02 -16.32
N THR A 57 19.07 5.33 -16.91
CA THR A 57 18.68 6.69 -17.31
C THR A 57 17.22 6.90 -16.96
N LEU A 58 16.95 7.88 -16.10
CA LEU A 58 15.61 8.23 -15.66
C LEU A 58 15.26 9.67 -16.06
N VAL A 59 14.12 9.86 -16.69
CA VAL A 59 13.54 11.17 -16.94
C VAL A 59 12.49 11.41 -15.88
N VAL A 60 12.76 12.33 -14.97
CA VAL A 60 11.93 12.60 -13.79
C VAL A 60 11.18 13.92 -14.00
N PRO A 61 9.86 13.93 -13.93
CA PRO A 61 9.08 15.16 -14.02
C PRO A 61 9.28 16.03 -12.79
N GLY A 62 9.29 17.34 -13.02
CA GLY A 62 9.24 18.33 -11.95
C GLY A 62 7.82 18.77 -11.62
N TYR A 63 7.66 19.39 -10.47
CA TYR A 63 6.40 19.94 -10.02
C TYR A 63 6.58 21.32 -9.40
N TYR A 64 5.53 22.14 -9.47
CA TYR A 64 5.50 23.44 -8.83
C TYR A 64 5.29 23.28 -7.31
N ASP A 65 6.18 23.89 -6.51
CA ASP A 65 6.21 23.77 -5.05
C ASP A 65 5.76 25.05 -4.33
N GLY A 66 5.31 26.04 -5.07
CA GLY A 66 4.79 27.29 -4.49
C GLY A 66 5.78 28.45 -4.57
N LYS A 67 5.63 29.40 -3.65
CA LYS A 67 6.40 30.65 -3.61
C LYS A 67 7.41 30.70 -2.48
N SER A 68 8.56 31.29 -2.76
CA SER A 68 9.55 31.68 -1.78
C SER A 68 9.81 33.20 -1.86
N PRO A 69 10.58 33.79 -0.92
CA PRO A 69 11.03 35.18 -1.04
C PRO A 69 11.84 35.49 -2.32
N GLN A 70 12.44 34.46 -2.93
CA GLN A 70 13.27 34.56 -4.13
C GLN A 70 12.46 34.42 -5.43
N GLY A 71 11.19 33.99 -5.35
CA GLY A 71 10.31 33.78 -6.49
C GLY A 71 9.57 32.47 -6.44
N GLU A 72 9.13 32.02 -7.59
CA GLU A 72 8.40 30.76 -7.77
C GLU A 72 9.36 29.57 -7.72
N VAL A 73 8.96 28.47 -7.06
CA VAL A 73 9.80 27.31 -6.80
C VAL A 73 9.24 26.07 -7.50
N TRP A 74 10.11 25.36 -8.17
CA TRP A 74 9.86 23.99 -8.67
C TRP A 74 10.84 23.02 -8.02
N LYS A 75 10.39 21.79 -7.88
CA LYS A 75 11.25 20.69 -7.46
C LYS A 75 11.23 19.56 -8.49
N VAL A 76 12.34 18.87 -8.59
CA VAL A 76 12.44 17.54 -9.20
C VAL A 76 12.87 16.59 -8.09
N ARG A 77 11.99 15.69 -7.68
CA ARG A 77 12.29 14.69 -6.64
C ARG A 77 12.79 13.41 -7.27
N PHE A 78 14.02 13.07 -6.98
CA PHE A 78 14.72 11.94 -7.58
C PHE A 78 14.96 10.81 -6.58
N MET A 79 14.65 9.57 -6.96
CA MET A 79 14.98 8.34 -6.25
C MET A 79 16.00 7.55 -7.08
N PRO A 80 17.28 7.45 -6.66
CA PRO A 80 18.28 6.68 -7.40
C PRO A 80 18.00 5.18 -7.30
N THR A 81 18.09 4.49 -8.44
CA THR A 81 17.86 3.05 -8.59
C THR A 81 19.14 2.21 -8.52
N PHE A 82 20.31 2.83 -8.68
CA PHE A 82 21.63 2.21 -8.62
C PHE A 82 22.61 3.07 -7.83
N GLU A 83 23.54 2.43 -7.17
CA GLU A 83 24.65 3.09 -6.47
C GLU A 83 25.63 3.76 -7.43
N GLY A 84 26.38 4.75 -6.93
CA GLY A 84 27.37 5.48 -7.70
C GLY A 84 26.95 6.90 -8.05
N ILE A 85 27.62 7.50 -9.01
CA ILE A 85 27.42 8.91 -9.38
C ILE A 85 26.33 9.03 -10.44
N TRP A 86 25.32 9.82 -10.14
CA TRP A 86 24.29 10.26 -11.06
C TRP A 86 24.57 11.68 -11.53
N ARG A 87 24.46 11.92 -12.83
CA ARG A 87 24.52 13.26 -13.43
C ARG A 87 23.13 13.63 -13.91
N TYR A 88 22.74 14.89 -13.73
CA TYR A 88 21.46 15.36 -14.23
C TYR A 88 21.60 16.58 -15.13
N THR A 89 20.60 16.72 -16.00
CA THR A 89 20.38 17.92 -16.82
C THR A 89 18.88 18.19 -16.87
N THR A 90 18.47 19.43 -16.57
CA THR A 90 17.07 19.83 -16.63
C THR A 90 16.67 20.28 -18.03
N ARG A 91 15.38 20.09 -18.36
CA ARG A 91 14.69 20.69 -19.49
C ARG A 91 13.43 21.39 -19.02
N SER A 92 13.22 22.61 -19.49
CA SER A 92 12.03 23.38 -19.12
C SER A 92 11.61 24.36 -20.23
N SER A 93 10.31 24.68 -20.26
CA SER A 93 9.77 25.78 -21.06
C SER A 93 10.16 27.16 -20.51
N VAL A 94 10.66 27.24 -19.25
CA VAL A 94 11.13 28.47 -18.60
C VAL A 94 12.66 28.52 -18.63
N PRO A 95 13.30 29.51 -19.28
CA PRO A 95 14.77 29.56 -19.43
C PRO A 95 15.55 29.53 -18.12
N ALA A 96 15.00 30.09 -17.04
CA ALA A 96 15.64 30.07 -15.73
C ALA A 96 15.74 28.66 -15.12
N LEU A 97 14.89 27.72 -15.54
CA LEU A 97 14.85 26.33 -15.08
C LEU A 97 15.52 25.36 -16.06
N ASP A 98 15.78 25.78 -17.30
CA ASP A 98 16.34 24.94 -18.36
C ASP A 98 17.86 24.82 -18.26
N GLY A 99 18.41 23.68 -18.73
CA GLY A 99 19.85 23.44 -18.86
C GLY A 99 20.62 23.39 -17.54
N LYS A 100 19.97 23.25 -16.38
CA LYS A 100 20.68 23.11 -15.10
C LYS A 100 21.30 21.72 -15.02
N THR A 101 22.53 21.65 -14.58
CA THR A 101 23.30 20.41 -14.47
C THR A 101 23.90 20.25 -13.08
N GLY A 102 24.13 19.01 -12.68
CA GLY A 102 24.80 18.69 -11.42
C GLY A 102 25.04 17.20 -11.26
N THR A 103 25.52 16.84 -10.08
CA THR A 103 25.83 15.46 -9.72
C THR A 103 25.31 15.13 -8.35
N LEU A 104 24.91 13.88 -8.17
CA LEU A 104 24.45 13.30 -6.91
C LEU A 104 25.16 11.97 -6.71
N THR A 105 25.63 11.68 -5.50
CA THR A 105 26.22 10.38 -5.16
C THR A 105 25.15 9.50 -4.50
N CYS A 106 24.88 8.35 -5.09
CA CYS A 106 24.02 7.34 -4.50
C CYS A 106 24.86 6.33 -3.70
N THR A 107 24.54 6.19 -2.42
CA THR A 107 25.18 5.24 -1.51
C THR A 107 24.37 3.95 -1.38
N HIS A 108 24.93 2.96 -0.72
CA HIS A 108 24.23 1.72 -0.36
C HIS A 108 22.98 2.03 0.50
N PRO A 109 21.87 1.30 0.32
CA PRO A 109 20.68 1.49 1.14
C PRO A 109 20.95 1.11 2.60
N THR A 110 20.34 1.83 3.53
CA THR A 110 20.38 1.49 4.95
C THR A 110 19.56 0.23 5.25
N GLU A 111 19.82 -0.39 6.39
CA GLU A 111 19.04 -1.55 6.88
C GLU A 111 17.54 -1.22 6.91
N GLY A 112 16.73 -2.13 6.39
CA GLY A 112 15.27 -1.94 6.25
C GLY A 112 14.82 -1.17 5.01
N ASN A 113 15.74 -0.59 4.24
CA ASN A 113 15.42 0.01 2.94
C ASN A 113 15.59 -1.02 1.81
N HIS A 114 14.52 -1.70 1.46
CA HIS A 114 14.46 -2.73 0.42
C HIS A 114 14.02 -2.18 -0.94
N GLY A 115 13.82 -0.86 -1.05
CA GLY A 115 13.28 -0.20 -2.23
C GLY A 115 11.76 -0.36 -2.37
N PRO A 116 11.17 0.14 -3.47
CA PRO A 116 9.73 0.06 -3.68
C PRO A 116 9.23 -1.36 -3.90
N VAL A 117 7.98 -1.61 -3.50
CA VAL A 117 7.32 -2.90 -3.73
C VAL A 117 7.02 -3.10 -5.21
N ARG A 118 7.15 -4.33 -5.67
CA ARG A 118 6.92 -4.79 -7.04
C ARG A 118 6.09 -6.07 -7.04
N VAL A 119 5.47 -6.38 -8.17
CA VAL A 119 4.98 -7.73 -8.43
C VAL A 119 6.17 -8.65 -8.62
N ASP A 120 6.16 -9.80 -7.95
CA ASP A 120 7.26 -10.76 -8.01
C ASP A 120 7.34 -11.50 -9.36
N SER A 121 8.37 -12.30 -9.54
CA SER A 121 8.59 -13.06 -10.78
C SER A 121 7.50 -14.11 -11.08
N THR A 122 6.68 -14.48 -10.12
CA THR A 122 5.55 -15.40 -10.32
C THR A 122 4.35 -14.69 -10.95
N GLY A 123 4.28 -13.36 -10.83
CA GLY A 123 3.16 -12.54 -11.24
C GLY A 123 1.94 -12.61 -10.31
N LEU A 124 2.05 -13.28 -9.14
CA LEU A 124 0.93 -13.53 -8.24
C LEU A 124 1.14 -12.98 -6.82
N HIS A 125 2.36 -12.53 -6.52
CA HIS A 125 2.74 -12.06 -5.20
C HIS A 125 3.55 -10.78 -5.31
N PHE A 126 3.99 -10.26 -4.17
CA PHE A 126 4.79 -9.05 -4.08
C PHE A 126 6.17 -9.32 -3.50
N CYS A 127 7.13 -8.52 -3.92
CA CYS A 127 8.46 -8.42 -3.32
C CYS A 127 8.94 -6.97 -3.38
N TYR A 128 9.92 -6.63 -2.57
CA TYR A 128 10.64 -5.36 -2.71
C TYR A 128 11.58 -5.38 -3.92
N ALA A 129 12.09 -4.22 -4.30
CA ALA A 129 12.98 -4.05 -5.45
C ALA A 129 14.32 -4.82 -5.32
N ASP A 130 14.77 -5.15 -4.13
CA ASP A 130 15.94 -5.99 -3.87
C ASP A 130 15.63 -7.50 -3.89
N GLY A 131 14.36 -7.88 -4.10
CA GLY A 131 13.90 -9.26 -4.10
C GLY A 131 13.46 -9.79 -2.73
N THR A 132 13.60 -9.00 -1.67
CA THR A 132 13.05 -9.36 -0.35
C THR A 132 11.54 -9.54 -0.45
N ARG A 133 11.02 -10.62 0.12
CA ARG A 133 9.58 -10.91 0.10
C ARG A 133 8.79 -9.83 0.82
N TYR A 134 7.67 -9.42 0.24
CA TYR A 134 6.70 -8.55 0.85
C TYR A 134 5.33 -9.23 0.91
N ILE A 135 4.76 -9.34 2.11
CA ILE A 135 3.41 -9.83 2.36
C ILE A 135 2.59 -8.63 2.85
N PRO A 136 1.72 -8.04 2.02
CA PRO A 136 0.87 -6.95 2.47
C PRO A 136 -0.09 -7.42 3.56
N VAL A 137 0.01 -6.84 4.73
CA VAL A 137 -0.97 -6.94 5.83
C VAL A 137 -1.46 -5.52 6.07
N GLY A 138 -2.58 -5.20 5.44
CA GLY A 138 -3.04 -3.83 5.31
C GLY A 138 -4.13 -3.44 6.30
N THR A 139 -4.30 -2.13 6.46
CA THR A 139 -5.47 -1.50 7.05
C THR A 139 -5.95 -0.36 6.16
N THR A 140 -7.17 0.10 6.37
CA THR A 140 -7.73 1.29 5.71
C THR A 140 -8.03 2.35 6.74
N SER A 141 -7.62 3.58 6.47
CA SER A 141 -8.12 4.78 7.13
C SER A 141 -8.21 5.87 6.08
N TYR A 142 -9.43 6.26 5.77
CA TYR A 142 -9.69 7.09 4.61
C TYR A 142 -9.10 8.48 4.75
N ASP A 143 -9.61 9.27 5.68
CA ASP A 143 -9.30 10.70 5.79
C ASP A 143 -8.32 11.05 6.92
N TRP A 144 -7.56 10.08 7.44
CA TRP A 144 -6.66 10.28 8.58
C TRP A 144 -5.66 11.43 8.36
N MET A 145 -5.26 11.67 7.12
CA MET A 145 -4.32 12.74 6.79
C MET A 145 -4.95 14.12 7.00
N HIS A 146 -6.25 14.26 6.81
CA HIS A 146 -6.99 15.51 6.92
C HIS A 146 -7.92 15.54 8.15
N ALA A 147 -7.83 14.55 9.01
CA ALA A 147 -8.65 14.42 10.21
C ALA A 147 -8.53 15.64 11.13
N SER A 148 -9.67 16.09 11.64
CA SER A 148 -9.75 17.23 12.54
C SER A 148 -9.06 16.99 13.87
N ASN A 149 -8.35 17.98 14.36
CA ASN A 149 -7.75 18.01 15.70
C ASN A 149 -8.67 18.61 16.77
N ASP A 150 -9.90 19.02 16.41
CA ASP A 150 -10.89 19.51 17.37
C ASP A 150 -11.25 18.37 18.35
N PRO A 151 -11.18 18.58 19.68
CA PRO A 151 -11.53 17.57 20.67
C PRO A 151 -12.92 16.95 20.53
N ALA A 152 -13.86 17.63 19.87
CA ALA A 152 -15.20 17.10 19.59
C ALA A 152 -15.17 15.94 18.57
N PHE A 153 -14.16 15.89 17.72
CA PHE A 153 -14.00 14.91 16.63
C PHE A 153 -12.74 14.05 16.76
N SER A 154 -11.83 14.41 17.66
CA SER A 154 -10.54 13.75 17.82
C SER A 154 -10.59 12.63 18.85
N THR A 155 -9.89 11.52 18.56
CA THR A 155 -9.61 10.43 19.50
C THR A 155 -8.15 10.42 19.96
N ALA A 156 -7.35 11.41 19.57
CA ALA A 156 -5.95 11.52 19.92
C ALA A 156 -5.75 11.75 21.43
N ASP A 157 -4.63 11.30 21.95
CA ASP A 157 -4.20 11.62 23.32
C ASP A 157 -3.90 13.13 23.46
N PRO A 158 -4.08 13.71 24.64
CA PRO A 158 -3.77 15.11 24.88
C PRO A 158 -2.35 15.49 24.43
N GLY A 159 -2.26 16.50 23.58
CA GLY A 159 -0.99 16.99 23.04
C GLY A 159 -0.54 16.34 21.73
N LEU A 160 -1.29 15.40 21.21
CA LEU A 160 -1.07 14.81 19.88
C LEU A 160 -2.11 15.31 18.87
N THR A 161 -1.70 15.38 17.61
CA THR A 161 -2.65 15.50 16.49
C THR A 161 -3.22 14.13 16.13
N MET A 162 -4.35 14.10 15.39
CA MET A 162 -4.92 12.85 14.89
C MET A 162 -3.93 12.08 14.00
N GLN A 163 -3.15 12.81 13.18
CA GLN A 163 -2.11 12.23 12.33
C GLN A 163 -1.01 11.55 13.16
N GLN A 164 -0.54 12.22 14.23
CA GLN A 164 0.46 11.66 15.13
C GLN A 164 -0.09 10.43 15.87
N GLN A 165 -1.33 10.50 16.36
CA GLN A 165 -1.98 9.36 17.01
C GLN A 165 -2.13 8.17 16.07
N THR A 166 -2.55 8.41 14.82
CA THR A 166 -2.69 7.36 13.81
C THR A 166 -1.35 6.66 13.54
N LEU A 167 -0.27 7.44 13.39
CA LEU A 167 1.06 6.87 13.20
C LEU A 167 1.52 6.03 14.41
N LEU A 168 1.21 6.44 15.64
CA LEU A 168 1.50 5.66 16.85
C LEU A 168 0.68 4.36 16.86
N SER A 169 -0.61 4.42 16.55
CA SER A 169 -1.48 3.25 16.46
C SER A 169 -1.00 2.25 15.40
N LEU A 170 -0.56 2.75 14.25
CA LEU A 170 0.02 1.92 13.19
C LEU A 170 1.35 1.27 13.63
N ALA A 171 2.21 1.98 14.35
CA ALA A 171 3.47 1.44 14.85
C ALA A 171 3.25 0.27 15.84
N GLU A 172 2.14 0.29 16.59
CA GLU A 172 1.80 -0.78 17.54
C GLU A 172 1.16 -1.99 16.86
N SER A 173 0.48 -1.80 15.73
CA SER A 173 -0.39 -2.80 15.13
C SER A 173 0.33 -3.90 14.35
N GLY A 174 1.48 -3.60 13.79
CA GLY A 174 2.18 -4.51 12.88
C GLY A 174 1.64 -4.51 11.44
N PHE A 175 0.71 -3.63 11.08
CA PHE A 175 0.36 -3.38 9.68
C PHE A 175 1.56 -2.81 8.91
N ASN A 176 1.69 -3.22 7.66
CA ASN A 176 2.76 -2.75 6.77
C ASN A 176 2.23 -2.06 5.50
N LYS A 177 0.92 -1.87 5.42
CA LYS A 177 0.22 -1.17 4.34
C LYS A 177 -0.95 -0.38 4.92
N ILE A 178 -1.19 0.82 4.41
CA ILE A 178 -2.41 1.59 4.69
C ILE A 178 -3.00 2.15 3.40
N ARG A 179 -4.33 2.07 3.26
CA ARG A 179 -5.09 2.76 2.22
C ARG A 179 -5.60 4.09 2.76
N SER A 180 -5.38 5.16 2.02
CA SER A 180 -5.72 6.53 2.44
C SER A 180 -6.19 7.36 1.25
N LEU A 181 -7.17 8.22 1.46
CA LEU A 181 -7.66 9.16 0.45
C LEU A 181 -6.68 10.32 0.28
N LEU A 182 -6.41 10.69 -0.97
CA LEU A 182 -5.70 11.92 -1.29
C LEU A 182 -6.60 13.14 -1.10
N LEU A 183 -7.85 13.06 -1.56
CA LEU A 183 -8.84 14.15 -1.48
C LEU A 183 -9.62 14.04 -0.17
N PRO A 184 -10.09 15.17 0.40
CA PRO A 184 -10.79 15.17 1.67
C PRO A 184 -12.17 14.49 1.56
N HIS A 185 -12.60 13.84 2.63
CA HIS A 185 -13.90 13.20 2.78
C HIS A 185 -14.93 14.16 3.36
N ASN A 186 -16.12 14.22 2.77
CA ASN A 186 -17.25 14.93 3.36
C ASN A 186 -18.02 14.01 4.31
N PHE A 187 -17.94 14.25 5.61
CA PHE A 187 -18.72 13.48 6.59
C PHE A 187 -20.12 14.06 6.74
N ASP A 188 -20.20 15.32 7.12
CA ASP A 188 -21.42 16.14 7.18
C ASP A 188 -21.04 17.61 7.40
N ALA A 189 -22.05 18.52 7.39
CA ALA A 189 -21.83 19.95 7.56
C ALA A 189 -21.30 20.35 8.95
N SER A 190 -21.37 19.48 9.95
CA SER A 190 -20.84 19.73 11.30
C SER A 190 -19.38 19.34 11.48
N TYR A 191 -18.84 18.51 10.58
CA TYR A 191 -17.42 18.14 10.62
C TYR A 191 -16.57 19.29 10.09
N PRO A 192 -15.48 19.67 10.77
CA PRO A 192 -14.62 20.75 10.32
C PRO A 192 -14.00 20.49 8.93
N ASP A 193 -14.01 21.53 8.09
CA ASP A 193 -13.27 21.49 6.84
C ASP A 193 -11.77 21.27 7.08
N PRO A 194 -11.06 20.63 6.14
CA PRO A 194 -9.61 20.56 6.21
C PRO A 194 -8.98 21.96 6.14
N ASP A 195 -7.80 22.12 6.74
CA ASP A 195 -7.05 23.39 6.77
C ASP A 195 -6.74 23.95 5.36
N ALA A 196 -6.64 23.08 4.38
CA ALA A 196 -6.38 23.39 2.99
C ALA A 196 -7.12 22.42 2.08
N PHE A 197 -7.36 22.84 0.84
CA PHE A 197 -7.95 22.03 -0.22
C PHE A 197 -6.97 21.84 -1.37
N PRO A 198 -7.14 20.77 -2.19
CA PRO A 198 -6.19 20.42 -3.25
C PRO A 198 -6.13 21.42 -4.41
N PHE A 199 -7.20 22.17 -4.65
CA PHE A 199 -7.26 23.22 -5.67
C PHE A 199 -7.42 24.60 -5.02
N VAL A 200 -7.05 25.63 -5.77
CA VAL A 200 -7.20 27.02 -5.34
C VAL A 200 -8.68 27.43 -5.44
N ALA A 201 -9.25 27.92 -4.34
CA ALA A 201 -10.62 28.42 -4.33
C ALA A 201 -10.72 29.75 -5.08
N ILE A 202 -11.77 29.93 -5.91
CA ILE A 202 -12.11 31.19 -6.58
C ILE A 202 -12.85 32.06 -5.58
N ASP A 203 -12.41 33.30 -5.43
CA ASP A 203 -12.99 34.30 -4.50
C ASP A 203 -13.07 33.81 -3.03
N GLY A 204 -12.28 32.83 -2.66
CA GLY A 204 -12.30 32.21 -1.33
C GLY A 204 -13.50 31.28 -1.07
N ASP A 205 -14.33 31.05 -2.08
CA ASP A 205 -15.44 30.08 -2.00
C ASP A 205 -14.90 28.65 -2.05
N LYS A 206 -15.14 27.90 -0.98
CA LYS A 206 -14.71 26.51 -0.82
C LYS A 206 -15.81 25.52 -1.19
N GLU A 207 -16.98 25.97 -1.61
CA GLU A 207 -18.10 25.14 -2.00
C GLU A 207 -18.21 25.07 -3.52
N ASN A 208 -17.47 24.13 -4.14
CA ASN A 208 -17.57 23.80 -5.55
C ASN A 208 -17.17 24.93 -6.54
N ARG A 209 -16.32 25.88 -6.10
CA ARG A 209 -15.78 26.95 -6.94
C ARG A 209 -14.26 26.95 -6.95
N TRP A 210 -13.68 26.07 -7.78
CA TRP A 210 -12.25 25.87 -7.87
C TRP A 210 -11.68 26.39 -9.18
N ASP A 211 -10.48 26.96 -9.11
CA ASP A 211 -9.62 27.10 -10.29
C ASP A 211 -9.00 25.71 -10.61
N TRP A 212 -9.68 24.97 -11.46
CA TRP A 212 -9.29 23.64 -11.88
C TRP A 212 -7.93 23.57 -12.61
N THR A 213 -7.33 24.72 -12.89
CA THR A 213 -5.99 24.80 -13.51
C THR A 213 -4.88 25.02 -12.49
N ARG A 214 -5.21 25.20 -11.20
CA ARG A 214 -4.26 25.53 -10.14
C ARG A 214 -4.46 24.66 -8.91
N LEU A 215 -3.46 23.85 -8.63
CA LEU A 215 -3.38 23.11 -7.38
C LEU A 215 -2.85 23.99 -6.25
N ASN A 216 -3.06 23.55 -5.01
CA ASN A 216 -2.60 24.24 -3.82
C ASN A 216 -1.38 23.49 -3.20
N PRO A 217 -0.14 23.91 -3.39
CA PRO A 217 1.04 23.22 -2.88
C PRO A 217 0.99 22.96 -1.36
N ARG A 218 0.42 23.87 -0.58
CA ARG A 218 0.30 23.73 0.89
C ARG A 218 -0.51 22.48 1.29
N TYR A 219 -1.54 22.13 0.53
CA TYR A 219 -2.30 20.91 0.75
C TYR A 219 -1.41 19.66 0.62
N PHE A 220 -0.61 19.63 -0.43
CA PHE A 220 0.29 18.51 -0.71
C PHE A 220 1.51 18.47 0.22
N ASP A 221 1.96 19.59 0.77
CA ASP A 221 2.99 19.62 1.82
C ASP A 221 2.54 18.82 3.04
N HIS A 222 1.27 18.93 3.41
CA HIS A 222 0.70 18.18 4.52
C HIS A 222 0.60 16.67 4.22
N VAL A 223 0.09 16.30 3.04
CA VAL A 223 0.06 14.89 2.59
C VAL A 223 1.49 14.30 2.56
N GLU A 224 2.47 15.08 2.13
CA GLU A 224 3.87 14.68 2.09
C GLU A 224 4.42 14.37 3.47
N GLN A 225 4.13 15.19 4.48
CA GLN A 225 4.52 14.93 5.87
C GLN A 225 3.94 13.61 6.41
N CYS A 226 2.70 13.30 6.06
CA CYS A 226 2.05 12.04 6.40
C CYS A 226 2.72 10.84 5.70
N THR A 227 3.00 10.97 4.39
CA THR A 227 3.72 9.97 3.59
C THR A 227 5.10 9.66 4.16
N GLU A 228 5.86 10.68 4.57
CA GLU A 228 7.15 10.53 5.26
C GLU A 228 7.01 9.88 6.64
N GLY A 229 5.91 10.17 7.35
CA GLY A 229 5.58 9.49 8.60
C GLY A 229 5.45 7.99 8.42
N LEU A 230 4.71 7.56 7.41
CA LEU A 230 4.55 6.14 7.03
C LEU A 230 5.88 5.53 6.57
N LEU A 231 6.65 6.26 5.75
CA LEU A 231 7.96 5.82 5.28
C LEU A 231 8.91 5.49 6.44
N ARG A 232 8.96 6.34 7.48
CA ARG A 232 9.77 6.10 8.68
C ARG A 232 9.34 4.87 9.47
N LEU A 233 8.07 4.48 9.39
CA LEU A 233 7.53 3.26 10.01
C LEU A 233 7.69 2.01 9.12
N GLY A 234 8.18 2.15 7.89
CA GLY A 234 8.25 1.06 6.92
C GLY A 234 6.87 0.60 6.46
N ILE A 235 5.90 1.52 6.37
CA ILE A 235 4.52 1.25 5.96
C ILE A 235 4.31 1.76 4.54
N GLU A 236 3.81 0.88 3.68
CA GLU A 236 3.41 1.20 2.31
C GLU A 236 2.10 2.00 2.31
N GLN A 237 2.07 3.08 1.54
CA GLN A 237 0.90 3.93 1.37
C GLN A 237 0.22 3.63 0.03
N ASP A 238 -0.94 2.99 0.09
CA ASP A 238 -1.83 2.81 -1.05
C ASP A 238 -2.70 4.07 -1.17
N LEU A 239 -2.20 5.06 -1.93
CA LEU A 239 -2.76 6.41 -2.02
C LEU A 239 -3.91 6.43 -3.02
N ILE A 240 -5.13 6.62 -2.51
CA ILE A 240 -6.37 6.66 -3.28
C ILE A 240 -6.54 8.08 -3.84
N LEU A 241 -6.50 8.21 -5.17
CA LEU A 241 -6.52 9.51 -5.83
C LEU A 241 -7.92 10.11 -5.95
N PHE A 242 -8.96 9.26 -6.15
CA PHE A 242 -10.34 9.67 -6.31
C PHE A 242 -11.29 8.81 -5.48
N HIS A 243 -12.43 9.38 -5.08
CA HIS A 243 -13.47 8.68 -4.32
C HIS A 243 -14.83 9.38 -4.48
N PRO A 244 -15.97 8.70 -4.19
CA PRO A 244 -17.32 9.26 -4.33
C PRO A 244 -17.82 10.04 -3.10
N TYR A 245 -17.02 10.22 -2.04
CA TYR A 245 -17.49 10.60 -0.71
C TYR A 245 -17.53 12.10 -0.44
N ASP A 246 -17.41 12.95 -1.45
CA ASP A 246 -17.69 14.38 -1.29
C ASP A 246 -19.18 14.72 -1.51
N GLU A 247 -19.95 13.77 -2.07
CA GLU A 247 -21.39 13.87 -2.31
C GLU A 247 -21.77 15.15 -3.06
N GLY A 248 -20.87 15.65 -3.91
CA GLY A 248 -21.04 16.89 -4.66
C GLY A 248 -20.82 18.16 -3.85
N ARG A 249 -20.43 18.09 -2.57
CA ARG A 249 -20.20 19.29 -1.73
C ARG A 249 -19.08 20.16 -2.30
N TRP A 250 -17.97 19.53 -2.69
CA TRP A 250 -16.83 20.23 -3.28
C TRP A 250 -16.63 19.97 -4.77
N GLY A 251 -17.36 19.00 -5.33
CA GLY A 251 -17.31 18.62 -6.74
C GLY A 251 -16.04 17.88 -7.16
N PHE A 252 -15.29 17.29 -6.22
CA PHE A 252 -14.10 16.49 -6.54
C PHE A 252 -14.49 15.15 -7.17
N ASP A 253 -15.63 14.58 -6.80
CA ASP A 253 -16.19 13.36 -7.39
C ASP A 253 -16.60 13.55 -8.86
N SER A 254 -16.82 14.77 -9.28
CA SER A 254 -17.30 15.17 -10.61
C SER A 254 -16.35 16.13 -11.34
N MET A 255 -15.08 16.24 -10.87
CA MET A 255 -14.12 17.16 -11.46
C MET A 255 -13.92 16.96 -12.96
N PRO A 256 -13.61 18.03 -13.73
CA PRO A 256 -13.34 17.93 -15.16
C PRO A 256 -12.16 16.99 -15.48
N LEU A 257 -12.21 16.34 -16.66
CA LEU A 257 -11.14 15.42 -17.11
C LEU A 257 -9.74 16.03 -16.99
N GLU A 258 -9.57 17.28 -17.41
CA GLU A 258 -8.26 17.95 -17.41
C GLU A 258 -7.78 18.33 -16.00
N ALA A 259 -8.71 18.61 -15.08
CA ALA A 259 -8.39 18.82 -13.67
C ALA A 259 -7.84 17.52 -13.04
N GLY A 260 -8.50 16.40 -13.29
CA GLY A 260 -8.02 15.08 -12.85
C GLY A 260 -6.68 14.69 -13.50
N ARG A 261 -6.46 15.03 -14.78
CA ARG A 261 -5.15 14.83 -15.43
C ARG A 261 -4.05 15.68 -14.78
N LEU A 262 -4.35 16.94 -14.47
CA LEU A 262 -3.42 17.83 -13.77
C LEU A 262 -3.07 17.25 -12.39
N LEU A 263 -4.07 16.83 -11.62
CA LEU A 263 -3.90 16.20 -10.31
C LEU A 263 -3.01 14.97 -10.42
N CYS A 264 -3.32 14.04 -11.32
CA CYS A 264 -2.55 12.81 -11.51
C CYS A 264 -1.09 13.05 -11.89
N ARG A 265 -0.83 13.98 -12.84
CA ARG A 265 0.53 14.35 -13.23
C ARG A 265 1.31 14.96 -12.06
N TYR A 266 0.67 15.88 -11.34
CA TYR A 266 1.30 16.58 -10.22
C TYR A 266 1.62 15.62 -9.07
N VAL A 267 0.68 14.76 -8.71
CA VAL A 267 0.86 13.80 -7.61
C VAL A 267 1.94 12.78 -7.98
N ALA A 268 1.94 12.24 -9.20
CA ALA A 268 2.97 11.33 -9.66
C ALA A 268 4.38 11.99 -9.67
N ALA A 269 4.49 13.25 -10.10
CA ALA A 269 5.74 13.98 -10.07
C ALA A 269 6.23 14.28 -8.63
N ARG A 270 5.31 14.59 -7.71
CA ARG A 270 5.63 14.97 -6.35
C ARG A 270 5.93 13.78 -5.44
N PHE A 271 5.15 12.70 -5.56
CA PHE A 271 5.20 11.55 -4.66
C PHE A 271 5.89 10.32 -5.26
N GLY A 272 6.14 10.27 -6.56
CA GLY A 272 6.70 9.10 -7.22
C GLY A 272 8.12 8.72 -6.74
N ALA A 273 8.89 9.61 -6.17
CA ALA A 273 10.19 9.29 -5.59
C ALA A 273 10.13 8.73 -4.15
N TYR A 274 8.95 8.62 -3.55
CA TYR A 274 8.75 7.92 -2.29
C TYR A 274 8.58 6.42 -2.55
N ARG A 275 9.52 5.61 -2.08
CA ARG A 275 9.52 4.16 -2.32
C ARG A 275 8.31 3.42 -1.76
N ASN A 276 7.62 4.01 -0.79
CA ASN A 276 6.48 3.43 -0.09
C ASN A 276 5.11 3.87 -0.64
N VAL A 277 5.03 4.45 -1.83
CA VAL A 277 3.76 4.88 -2.45
C VAL A 277 3.29 3.86 -3.47
N TRP A 278 1.98 3.57 -3.44
CA TRP A 278 1.24 2.84 -4.47
C TRP A 278 0.14 3.75 -4.99
N TRP A 279 -0.29 3.54 -6.23
CA TRP A 279 -1.35 4.31 -6.84
C TRP A 279 -2.65 3.53 -6.87
N SER A 280 -3.66 3.95 -6.10
CA SER A 280 -5.03 3.52 -6.25
C SER A 280 -5.80 4.62 -6.98
N LEU A 281 -6.24 4.36 -8.22
CA LEU A 281 -6.90 5.42 -9.03
C LEU A 281 -8.18 5.90 -8.37
N ALA A 282 -8.96 4.99 -7.81
CA ALA A 282 -10.15 5.35 -7.06
C ALA A 282 -10.51 4.30 -6.01
N ASN A 283 -11.17 4.72 -4.95
CA ASN A 283 -12.04 3.86 -4.16
C ASN A 283 -13.44 3.89 -4.76
N GLU A 284 -14.07 2.70 -4.89
CA GLU A 284 -15.43 2.55 -5.38
C GLU A 284 -15.74 3.38 -6.65
N TYR A 285 -14.87 3.24 -7.67
CA TYR A 285 -14.94 4.03 -8.90
C TYR A 285 -16.34 4.00 -9.56
N ASP A 286 -17.05 2.90 -9.42
CA ASP A 286 -18.37 2.64 -10.01
C ASP A 286 -19.53 3.34 -9.28
N LEU A 287 -19.27 3.94 -8.12
CA LEU A 287 -20.17 4.89 -7.45
C LEU A 287 -20.01 6.31 -7.98
N MET A 288 -18.88 6.65 -8.58
CA MET A 288 -18.66 7.95 -9.25
C MET A 288 -19.30 7.99 -10.65
N ARG A 289 -20.63 7.91 -10.66
CA ARG A 289 -21.42 7.75 -11.90
C ARG A 289 -21.30 8.91 -12.88
N GLN A 290 -20.84 10.06 -12.44
CA GLN A 290 -20.58 11.26 -13.24
C GLN A 290 -19.30 11.09 -14.10
N GLN A 291 -18.41 10.15 -13.73
CA GLN A 291 -17.15 9.94 -14.41
C GLN A 291 -17.27 8.85 -15.49
N PRO A 292 -17.11 9.20 -16.78
CA PRO A 292 -17.04 8.19 -17.84
C PRO A 292 -15.85 7.25 -17.68
N LEU A 293 -16.00 6.00 -18.11
CA LEU A 293 -14.89 5.02 -18.05
C LEU A 293 -13.61 5.50 -18.74
N ALA A 294 -13.73 6.31 -19.80
CA ALA A 294 -12.60 6.90 -20.51
C ALA A 294 -11.76 7.86 -19.64
N ASN A 295 -12.36 8.48 -18.62
CA ASN A 295 -11.62 9.34 -17.69
C ASN A 295 -10.64 8.52 -16.84
N TRP A 296 -11.05 7.34 -16.38
CA TRP A 296 -10.18 6.44 -15.63
C TRP A 296 -8.97 5.98 -16.46
N ASP A 297 -9.17 5.69 -17.74
CA ASP A 297 -8.07 5.38 -18.65
C ASP A 297 -7.11 6.57 -18.78
N ALA A 298 -7.63 7.76 -19.00
CA ALA A 298 -6.83 8.96 -19.18
C ALA A 298 -6.05 9.36 -17.92
N TRP A 299 -6.64 9.17 -16.73
CA TRP A 299 -5.99 9.43 -15.45
C TRP A 299 -4.95 8.37 -15.11
N THR A 300 -5.23 7.10 -15.42
CA THR A 300 -4.23 6.03 -15.31
C THR A 300 -3.02 6.28 -16.18
N ASP A 301 -3.25 6.70 -17.45
CA ASP A 301 -2.16 7.08 -18.35
C ASP A 301 -1.36 8.27 -17.83
N ALA A 302 -2.04 9.25 -17.23
CA ALA A 302 -1.38 10.42 -16.65
C ALA A 302 -0.48 10.04 -15.46
N VAL A 303 -0.91 9.14 -14.59
CA VAL A 303 -0.08 8.60 -13.50
C VAL A 303 1.10 7.82 -14.08
N ALA A 304 0.84 6.84 -14.95
CA ALA A 304 1.87 5.95 -15.49
C ALA A 304 2.94 6.67 -16.30
N ALA A 305 2.57 7.74 -17.03
CA ALA A 305 3.50 8.54 -17.82
C ALA A 305 4.40 9.46 -16.96
N ASN A 306 3.98 9.79 -15.75
CA ASN A 306 4.71 10.70 -14.86
C ASN A 306 5.34 10.00 -13.65
N ASP A 307 5.24 8.68 -13.56
CA ASP A 307 5.93 7.84 -12.58
C ASP A 307 7.07 7.04 -13.23
N PRO A 308 8.30 7.57 -13.27
CA PRO A 308 9.43 6.87 -13.88
C PRO A 308 9.85 5.63 -13.11
N TYR A 309 9.37 5.48 -11.88
CA TYR A 309 9.72 4.37 -10.99
C TYR A 309 8.77 3.19 -11.09
N ARG A 310 7.64 3.34 -11.81
CA ARG A 310 6.65 2.27 -12.08
C ARG A 310 6.13 1.62 -10.81
N HIS A 311 5.63 2.43 -9.90
CA HIS A 311 4.96 1.94 -8.69
C HIS A 311 3.74 1.10 -9.04
N LEU A 312 3.24 0.36 -8.05
CA LEU A 312 2.03 -0.43 -8.19
C LEU A 312 0.83 0.47 -8.49
N ILE A 313 -0.01 0.04 -9.43
CA ILE A 313 -1.24 0.75 -9.83
C ILE A 313 -2.43 -0.19 -9.71
N SER A 314 -3.49 0.26 -9.05
CA SER A 314 -4.78 -0.41 -8.99
C SER A 314 -5.94 0.56 -9.07
N ILE A 315 -7.15 0.04 -9.06
CA ILE A 315 -8.41 0.76 -8.91
C ILE A 315 -9.38 -0.15 -8.16
N HIS A 316 -10.14 0.40 -7.23
CA HIS A 316 -11.05 -0.36 -6.39
C HIS A 316 -12.49 -0.13 -6.84
N SER A 317 -13.25 -1.23 -6.96
CA SER A 317 -14.69 -1.21 -7.30
C SER A 317 -15.55 -1.56 -6.11
N TYR A 318 -16.76 -1.03 -6.06
CA TYR A 318 -17.83 -1.50 -5.20
C TYR A 318 -18.18 -2.97 -5.48
N THR A 319 -19.12 -3.57 -4.81
CA THR A 319 -19.32 -5.04 -4.79
C THR A 319 -19.75 -5.70 -6.09
N ALA A 320 -20.28 -4.96 -7.05
CA ALA A 320 -20.99 -5.56 -8.17
C ALA A 320 -20.19 -5.67 -9.47
N GLN A 321 -19.18 -4.88 -9.66
CA GLN A 321 -18.51 -4.80 -10.95
C GLN A 321 -17.01 -4.64 -10.81
N TYR A 322 -16.27 -5.73 -11.03
CA TYR A 322 -14.80 -5.67 -11.09
C TYR A 322 -14.34 -4.83 -12.27
N TYR A 323 -13.27 -4.06 -12.05
CA TYR A 323 -12.65 -3.32 -13.13
C TYR A 323 -11.91 -4.27 -14.11
N LYS A 324 -11.45 -3.71 -15.23
CA LYS A 324 -10.73 -4.49 -16.28
C LYS A 324 -9.27 -4.80 -15.87
N TYR A 325 -9.08 -5.56 -14.80
CA TYR A 325 -7.74 -5.88 -14.28
C TYR A 325 -6.85 -6.70 -15.24
N TRP A 326 -7.38 -7.19 -16.38
CA TRP A 326 -6.57 -7.74 -17.47
C TRP A 326 -5.73 -6.68 -18.19
N ASP A 327 -6.04 -5.39 -18.07
CA ASP A 327 -5.23 -4.30 -18.59
C ASP A 327 -3.86 -4.29 -17.89
N ALA A 328 -2.78 -4.20 -18.71
CA ALA A 328 -1.41 -4.30 -18.22
C ALA A 328 -0.97 -3.14 -17.32
N ARG A 329 -1.67 -2.00 -17.38
CA ARG A 329 -1.38 -0.84 -16.52
C ARG A 329 -1.66 -1.14 -15.05
N TYR A 330 -2.69 -1.95 -14.75
CA TYR A 330 -3.01 -2.34 -13.38
C TYR A 330 -2.14 -3.52 -12.96
N THR A 331 -1.37 -3.35 -11.89
CA THR A 331 -0.39 -4.32 -11.42
C THR A 331 -1.02 -5.42 -10.56
N HIS A 332 -2.12 -5.11 -9.88
CA HIS A 332 -2.84 -6.01 -8.99
C HIS A 332 -4.34 -5.71 -8.99
N CYS A 333 -5.12 -6.64 -8.45
CA CYS A 333 -6.55 -6.47 -8.25
C CYS A 333 -6.81 -5.95 -6.83
N SER A 334 -7.53 -4.84 -6.70
CA SER A 334 -8.06 -4.32 -5.44
C SER A 334 -9.56 -4.56 -5.43
N ILE A 335 -10.05 -5.39 -4.54
CA ILE A 335 -11.41 -5.94 -4.59
C ILE A 335 -12.13 -5.69 -3.28
N GLN A 336 -13.40 -5.30 -3.40
CA GLN A 336 -14.37 -5.32 -2.30
C GLN A 336 -15.23 -6.56 -2.42
N ASP A 337 -15.44 -7.25 -1.31
CA ASP A 337 -16.31 -8.40 -1.24
C ASP A 337 -17.00 -8.53 0.11
N GLN A 338 -18.22 -8.05 0.19
CA GLN A 338 -19.02 -8.07 1.43
C GLN A 338 -19.53 -9.47 1.80
N ALA A 339 -19.61 -10.38 0.83
CA ALA A 339 -20.09 -11.74 1.06
C ALA A 339 -18.99 -12.78 1.27
N PRO A 340 -18.02 -12.51 1.65
CA PRO A 340 -16.62 -12.53 1.64
C PRO A 340 -15.93 -13.81 1.30
N VAL A 341 -14.71 -13.73 1.48
CA VAL A 341 -13.76 -14.82 1.60
C VAL A 341 -14.15 -15.75 2.76
N GLU A 342 -15.41 -16.20 2.79
CA GLU A 342 -15.85 -17.29 3.69
C GLU A 342 -15.33 -18.64 3.20
N ALA A 343 -15.03 -18.72 1.89
CA ALA A 343 -14.41 -19.88 1.29
C ALA A 343 -13.26 -19.47 0.38
N PRO A 344 -12.07 -20.05 0.53
CA PRO A 344 -10.91 -19.77 -0.33
C PRO A 344 -11.16 -19.91 -1.83
N GLY A 345 -12.15 -20.73 -2.21
CA GLY A 345 -12.49 -20.97 -3.62
C GLY A 345 -12.82 -19.71 -4.42
N ARG A 346 -13.41 -18.68 -3.81
CA ARG A 346 -13.70 -17.41 -4.49
C ARG A 346 -12.42 -16.64 -4.78
N ALA A 347 -11.52 -16.55 -3.82
CA ALA A 347 -10.22 -15.92 -4.00
C ALA A 347 -9.41 -16.61 -5.10
N VAL A 348 -9.40 -17.94 -5.10
CA VAL A 348 -8.76 -18.74 -6.16
C VAL A 348 -9.35 -18.47 -7.54
N THR A 349 -10.66 -18.27 -7.63
CA THR A 349 -11.33 -17.94 -8.88
C THR A 349 -10.81 -16.63 -9.44
N VAL A 350 -10.75 -15.58 -8.63
CA VAL A 350 -10.23 -14.25 -9.03
C VAL A 350 -8.76 -14.34 -9.45
N LEU A 351 -7.92 -15.02 -8.67
CA LEU A 351 -6.50 -15.30 -9.01
C LEU A 351 -6.36 -15.98 -10.39
N ASN A 352 -7.19 -16.99 -10.66
CA ASN A 352 -7.15 -17.72 -11.92
C ASN A 352 -7.62 -16.89 -13.11
N ILE A 353 -8.59 -15.98 -12.93
CA ILE A 353 -9.10 -15.10 -13.97
C ILE A 353 -8.06 -14.08 -14.37
N TYR A 354 -7.52 -13.34 -13.41
CA TYR A 354 -6.67 -12.17 -13.71
C TYR A 354 -5.18 -12.49 -13.74
N ARG A 355 -4.73 -13.53 -13.04
CA ARG A 355 -3.31 -13.94 -12.91
C ARG A 355 -2.40 -12.81 -12.44
N LYS A 356 -2.89 -12.04 -11.48
CA LYS A 356 -2.22 -10.93 -10.81
C LYS A 356 -2.36 -11.12 -9.30
N PRO A 357 -1.55 -10.44 -8.48
CA PRO A 357 -1.80 -10.39 -7.05
C PRO A 357 -3.21 -9.86 -6.79
N VAL A 358 -3.89 -10.42 -5.81
CA VAL A 358 -5.25 -10.03 -5.41
C VAL A 358 -5.21 -9.59 -3.96
N ILE A 359 -5.71 -8.38 -3.70
CA ILE A 359 -5.93 -7.87 -2.36
C ILE A 359 -7.43 -7.65 -2.19
N PHE A 360 -8.02 -8.30 -1.23
CA PHE A 360 -9.36 -7.98 -0.75
C PHE A 360 -9.23 -6.79 0.20
N ASP A 361 -9.28 -5.59 -0.37
CA ASP A 361 -9.07 -4.36 0.37
C ASP A 361 -10.28 -4.00 1.25
N GLU A 362 -11.44 -4.59 0.98
CA GLU A 362 -12.63 -4.45 1.81
C GLU A 362 -13.39 -5.78 1.90
N VAL A 363 -13.56 -6.27 3.13
CA VAL A 363 -14.27 -7.52 3.44
C VAL A 363 -15.31 -7.33 4.54
N CYS A 364 -15.84 -6.12 4.70
CA CYS A 364 -16.47 -5.59 5.91
C CYS A 364 -15.47 -5.43 7.06
N TYR A 365 -15.89 -4.77 8.13
CA TYR A 365 -14.99 -4.31 9.18
C TYR A 365 -15.51 -4.68 10.58
N GLU A 366 -14.59 -4.90 11.51
CA GLU A 366 -14.90 -4.99 12.94
C GLU A 366 -15.52 -3.68 13.40
N GLY A 367 -16.65 -3.75 14.17
CA GLY A 367 -17.28 -2.53 14.64
C GLY A 367 -18.63 -2.72 15.28
N ASP A 368 -19.32 -1.60 15.50
CA ASP A 368 -20.62 -1.52 16.15
C ASP A 368 -21.65 -0.69 15.36
N MET A 369 -21.41 -0.47 14.06
CA MET A 369 -22.31 0.28 13.21
C MET A 369 -23.66 -0.40 13.02
N ASP A 370 -24.71 0.38 12.80
CA ASP A 370 -26.02 -0.10 12.34
C ASP A 370 -26.00 -0.37 10.81
N ALA A 371 -24.92 -1.02 10.35
CA ALA A 371 -24.73 -1.41 8.97
C ALA A 371 -23.89 -2.68 8.90
N ARG A 372 -24.30 -3.63 8.05
CA ARG A 372 -23.63 -4.94 7.93
C ARG A 372 -22.11 -4.82 7.67
N TRP A 373 -21.70 -3.86 6.89
CA TRP A 373 -20.31 -3.70 6.47
C TRP A 373 -19.37 -3.23 7.61
N GLY A 374 -19.91 -2.58 8.64
CA GLY A 374 -19.14 -2.06 9.78
C GLY A 374 -19.55 -2.67 11.12
N ASN A 375 -20.04 -3.91 11.14
CA ASN A 375 -20.57 -4.60 12.33
C ASN A 375 -20.10 -6.05 12.41
N LEU A 376 -18.84 -6.30 12.09
CA LEU A 376 -18.27 -7.61 12.33
C LEU A 376 -17.73 -7.71 13.76
N SER A 377 -17.71 -8.93 14.30
CA SER A 377 -16.84 -9.21 15.44
C SER A 377 -15.38 -9.29 14.99
N GLY A 378 -14.44 -9.03 15.90
CA GLY A 378 -13.01 -9.20 15.59
C GLY A 378 -12.65 -10.62 15.17
N GLN A 379 -13.38 -11.65 15.70
CA GLN A 379 -13.21 -13.03 15.28
C GLN A 379 -13.61 -13.22 13.81
N GLU A 380 -14.71 -12.61 13.38
CA GLU A 380 -15.20 -12.73 12.01
C GLU A 380 -14.26 -12.05 11.03
N GLU A 381 -13.76 -10.88 11.34
CA GLU A 381 -12.81 -10.19 10.49
C GLU A 381 -11.49 -10.97 10.36
N LEU A 382 -10.94 -11.44 11.49
CA LEU A 382 -9.73 -12.27 11.49
C LEU A 382 -9.95 -13.57 10.68
N TYR A 383 -11.12 -14.20 10.80
CA TYR A 383 -11.49 -15.38 10.02
C TYR A 383 -11.48 -15.11 8.51
N ARG A 384 -12.02 -13.98 8.07
CA ARG A 384 -12.03 -13.57 6.67
C ARG A 384 -10.62 -13.32 6.14
N MET A 385 -9.81 -12.62 6.93
CA MET A 385 -8.40 -12.39 6.58
C MET A 385 -7.65 -13.71 6.42
N TRP A 386 -7.72 -14.63 7.39
CA TRP A 386 -7.04 -15.93 7.26
C TRP A 386 -7.47 -16.69 6.01
N ASN A 387 -8.75 -16.71 5.67
CA ASN A 387 -9.21 -17.36 4.44
C ASN A 387 -8.62 -16.74 3.17
N ALA A 388 -8.50 -15.42 3.11
CA ALA A 388 -7.85 -14.73 1.99
C ALA A 388 -6.39 -15.15 1.84
N TYR A 389 -5.63 -15.13 2.94
CA TYR A 389 -4.21 -15.53 2.90
C TYR A 389 -4.05 -17.01 2.58
N MET A 390 -4.88 -17.89 3.13
CA MET A 390 -4.86 -19.33 2.81
C MET A 390 -5.14 -19.61 1.34
N ALA A 391 -5.84 -18.72 0.65
CA ALA A 391 -6.07 -18.81 -0.79
C ALA A 391 -4.89 -18.31 -1.65
N GLY A 392 -3.80 -17.81 -1.03
CA GLY A 392 -2.69 -17.19 -1.74
C GLY A 392 -3.00 -15.77 -2.23
N THR A 393 -3.98 -15.12 -1.63
CA THR A 393 -4.35 -13.70 -1.81
C THR A 393 -4.02 -12.91 -0.56
N TYR A 394 -4.41 -11.64 -0.51
CA TYR A 394 -4.16 -10.74 0.60
C TYR A 394 -5.45 -10.05 1.02
N CYS A 395 -5.45 -9.44 2.20
CA CYS A 395 -6.62 -8.77 2.74
C CYS A 395 -6.22 -7.53 3.54
N SER A 396 -7.06 -6.51 3.52
CA SER A 396 -6.94 -5.33 4.37
C SER A 396 -7.99 -5.33 5.47
N HIS A 397 -7.61 -4.84 6.62
CA HIS A 397 -8.40 -4.64 7.81
C HIS A 397 -8.91 -3.21 7.88
N SER A 398 -9.95 -2.94 8.65
CA SER A 398 -10.19 -1.69 9.36
C SER A 398 -11.21 -1.90 10.48
N GLU A 399 -11.56 -0.82 11.21
CA GLU A 399 -12.56 -0.89 12.27
C GLU A 399 -13.47 0.33 12.30
N CYS A 400 -14.75 0.11 12.63
CA CYS A 400 -15.82 1.10 12.60
C CYS A 400 -16.55 1.18 13.95
N TYR A 401 -15.90 1.72 14.96
CA TYR A 401 -16.50 1.94 16.28
C TYR A 401 -16.94 3.38 16.46
N GLN A 402 -18.20 3.60 16.81
CA GLN A 402 -18.89 4.89 16.71
C GLN A 402 -19.15 5.60 18.05
N TYR A 403 -18.44 5.24 19.11
CA TYR A 403 -18.47 5.98 20.39
C TYR A 403 -19.87 6.27 20.96
N GLY A 404 -20.83 5.36 20.70
CA GLY A 404 -22.19 5.43 21.25
C GLY A 404 -23.24 6.07 20.35
N ASP A 405 -22.88 6.60 19.19
CA ASP A 405 -23.82 7.01 18.15
C ASP A 405 -23.65 6.12 16.91
N PRO A 406 -24.58 5.21 16.60
CA PRO A 406 -24.46 4.27 15.48
C PRO A 406 -24.45 4.92 14.09
N HIS A 407 -24.62 6.24 14.01
CA HIS A 407 -24.58 7.00 12.77
C HIS A 407 -23.35 7.94 12.69
N ASP A 408 -22.51 7.95 13.73
CA ASP A 408 -21.36 8.86 13.81
C ASP A 408 -20.03 8.17 13.46
N PHE A 409 -19.61 8.21 12.20
CA PHE A 409 -18.28 7.75 11.74
C PHE A 409 -17.21 8.83 11.76
N ARG A 410 -17.49 10.00 12.26
CA ARG A 410 -16.55 11.14 12.30
C ARG A 410 -15.38 10.91 13.25
N ARG A 411 -15.39 9.82 14.01
CA ARG A 411 -14.39 9.48 15.02
C ARG A 411 -13.89 8.04 14.93
N ASP A 412 -14.41 7.24 13.99
CA ASP A 412 -13.95 5.87 13.82
C ASP A 412 -12.61 5.80 13.08
N PHE A 413 -11.89 4.69 13.24
CA PHE A 413 -10.57 4.53 12.65
C PHE A 413 -10.63 4.46 11.12
N LEU A 414 -11.62 3.79 10.55
CA LEU A 414 -11.79 3.69 9.10
C LEU A 414 -11.91 5.08 8.46
N ALA A 415 -12.68 5.96 9.08
CA ALA A 415 -12.91 7.29 8.55
C ALA A 415 -11.71 8.21 8.78
N VAL A 416 -11.27 8.36 10.02
CA VAL A 416 -10.37 9.45 10.43
C VAL A 416 -9.08 8.99 11.14
N GLY A 417 -8.85 7.71 11.31
CA GLY A 417 -7.69 7.19 12.04
C GLY A 417 -7.82 7.37 13.56
N GLY A 418 -6.71 7.68 14.21
CA GLY A 418 -6.66 7.81 15.66
C GLY A 418 -6.31 6.52 16.39
N LYS A 419 -7.03 6.20 17.46
CA LYS A 419 -6.77 5.02 18.30
C LYS A 419 -7.53 3.79 17.83
N TRP A 420 -6.91 2.63 18.01
CA TRP A 420 -7.58 1.35 17.91
C TRP A 420 -8.59 1.13 19.04
N GLN A 421 -9.76 0.61 18.68
CA GLN A 421 -10.80 0.22 19.64
C GLN A 421 -11.11 -1.27 19.55
N GLY A 422 -10.96 -1.85 18.37
CA GLY A 422 -11.24 -3.23 18.08
C GLY A 422 -10.27 -4.20 18.76
N THR A 423 -10.52 -5.46 18.50
CA THR A 423 -9.79 -6.57 19.10
C THR A 423 -8.98 -7.35 18.09
N SER A 424 -9.32 -7.27 16.80
CA SER A 424 -8.67 -8.02 15.72
C SER A 424 -7.25 -7.57 15.44
N TRP A 425 -6.93 -6.29 15.50
CA TRP A 425 -5.64 -5.75 15.11
C TRP A 425 -4.43 -6.40 15.83
N ARG A 426 -4.57 -6.79 17.11
CA ARG A 426 -3.51 -7.53 17.83
C ARG A 426 -3.33 -8.94 17.28
N ARG A 427 -4.43 -9.58 16.88
CA ARG A 427 -4.45 -10.92 16.28
C ARG A 427 -3.89 -10.89 14.87
N ILE A 428 -4.10 -9.79 14.16
CA ILE A 428 -3.53 -9.56 12.83
C ILE A 428 -2.01 -9.32 12.92
N ARG A 429 -1.53 -8.66 13.96
CA ARG A 429 -0.09 -8.61 14.25
C ARG A 429 0.51 -10.01 14.42
N PHE A 430 -0.13 -10.85 15.24
CA PHE A 430 0.28 -12.24 15.40
C PHE A 430 0.16 -13.04 14.08
N MET A 431 -0.89 -12.81 13.31
CA MET A 431 -1.02 -13.39 11.95
C MET A 431 0.18 -13.02 11.09
N ARG A 432 0.61 -11.76 11.08
CA ARG A 432 1.77 -11.32 10.32
C ARG A 432 3.04 -12.08 10.76
N GLU A 433 3.27 -12.25 12.05
CA GLU A 433 4.41 -13.02 12.56
C GLU A 433 4.41 -14.47 12.04
N VAL A 434 3.24 -15.10 11.98
CA VAL A 434 3.08 -16.46 11.42
C VAL A 434 3.34 -16.47 9.91
N LEU A 435 2.86 -15.46 9.17
CA LEU A 435 3.04 -15.36 7.72
C LEU A 435 4.50 -15.03 7.35
N ASP A 436 5.16 -14.16 8.11
CA ASP A 436 6.57 -13.80 7.88
C ASP A 436 7.52 -14.99 8.10
N ALA A 437 7.15 -15.93 8.98
CA ALA A 437 7.88 -17.16 9.20
C ALA A 437 7.76 -18.20 8.06
N MET A 438 6.87 -17.99 7.08
CA MET A 438 6.73 -18.89 5.93
C MET A 438 7.98 -18.86 5.04
N PRO A 439 8.43 -19.98 4.49
CA PRO A 439 9.62 -20.00 3.62
C PRO A 439 9.39 -19.35 2.25
N ARG A 440 8.13 -19.28 1.78
CA ARG A 440 7.71 -18.76 0.46
C ARG A 440 6.29 -18.21 0.52
N PRO A 441 5.85 -17.42 -0.47
CA PRO A 441 4.44 -17.06 -0.60
C PRO A 441 3.53 -18.29 -0.65
N MET A 442 2.33 -18.13 -0.10
CA MET A 442 1.34 -19.20 0.00
C MET A 442 0.56 -19.36 -1.31
N TYR A 443 0.18 -20.58 -1.63
CA TYR A 443 -0.79 -20.90 -2.67
C TYR A 443 -1.57 -22.14 -2.26
N ILE A 444 -2.78 -22.30 -2.80
CA ILE A 444 -3.59 -23.49 -2.51
C ILE A 444 -2.93 -24.73 -3.10
N ALA A 445 -2.77 -25.76 -2.28
CA ALA A 445 -2.17 -27.02 -2.67
C ALA A 445 -3.04 -27.77 -3.69
N ASP A 446 -4.35 -27.81 -3.46
CA ASP A 446 -5.36 -28.27 -4.42
C ASP A 446 -6.66 -27.47 -4.27
N SER A 447 -6.91 -26.63 -5.24
CA SER A 447 -8.03 -25.70 -5.22
C SER A 447 -9.41 -26.34 -5.41
N SER A 448 -9.48 -27.61 -5.77
CA SER A 448 -10.75 -28.23 -6.15
C SER A 448 -11.40 -28.99 -5.01
N TRP A 449 -10.61 -29.49 -4.06
CA TRP A 449 -11.08 -30.49 -3.11
C TRP A 449 -10.75 -30.17 -1.66
N ASP A 450 -9.60 -29.50 -1.42
CA ASP A 450 -9.11 -29.21 -0.07
C ASP A 450 -9.04 -27.69 0.14
N LEU A 451 -10.20 -27.10 0.36
CA LEU A 451 -10.38 -25.65 0.44
C LEU A 451 -9.55 -24.98 1.54
N TYR A 452 -9.07 -25.74 2.51
CA TYR A 452 -8.40 -25.21 3.70
C TYR A 452 -6.89 -25.51 3.72
N THR A 453 -6.38 -26.25 2.74
CA THR A 453 -4.96 -26.63 2.70
C THR A 453 -4.20 -25.72 1.76
N SER A 454 -3.13 -25.13 2.25
CA SER A 454 -2.21 -24.30 1.49
C SER A 454 -0.78 -24.79 1.64
N ALA A 455 0.04 -24.50 0.66
CA ALA A 455 1.44 -24.89 0.64
C ALA A 455 2.36 -23.67 0.43
N CYS A 456 3.47 -23.64 1.14
CA CYS A 456 4.50 -22.59 1.03
C CYS A 456 5.84 -23.17 0.54
N GLY A 457 5.81 -24.24 -0.21
CA GLY A 457 6.98 -24.93 -0.73
C GLY A 457 7.01 -26.40 -0.33
N PRO A 458 8.10 -27.11 -0.69
CA PRO A 458 8.23 -28.52 -0.36
C PRO A 458 8.29 -28.73 1.16
N GLY A 459 7.39 -29.58 1.66
CA GLY A 459 7.39 -29.97 3.07
C GLY A 459 6.90 -28.90 4.04
N TYR A 460 6.22 -27.86 3.57
CA TYR A 460 5.59 -26.84 4.42
C TYR A 460 4.15 -26.64 3.99
N TYR A 461 3.22 -26.96 4.89
CA TYR A 461 1.77 -26.85 4.64
C TYR A 461 1.08 -26.13 5.80
N MET A 462 -0.03 -25.50 5.48
CA MET A 462 -0.93 -24.91 6.48
C MET A 462 -2.37 -25.38 6.21
N VAL A 463 -3.09 -25.69 7.28
CA VAL A 463 -4.52 -26.07 7.24
C VAL A 463 -5.27 -25.18 8.22
N TYR A 464 -6.12 -24.32 7.73
CA TYR A 464 -6.93 -23.44 8.57
C TYR A 464 -8.31 -24.09 8.79
N LEU A 465 -8.64 -24.39 10.05
CA LEU A 465 -9.89 -25.05 10.42
C LEU A 465 -11.05 -24.06 10.61
N GLY A 466 -10.76 -22.76 10.60
CA GLY A 466 -11.76 -21.69 10.66
C GLY A 466 -12.70 -21.81 11.87
N LYS A 467 -13.99 -21.86 11.62
CA LYS A 467 -15.03 -21.92 12.65
C LYS A 467 -15.29 -23.34 13.18
N GLU A 468 -14.66 -24.35 12.61
CA GLU A 468 -14.81 -25.72 13.04
C GLU A 468 -14.12 -26.00 14.38
N THR A 469 -14.66 -26.96 15.15
CA THR A 469 -14.17 -27.33 16.48
C THR A 469 -13.91 -28.83 16.58
N PRO A 470 -13.07 -29.42 15.70
CA PRO A 470 -12.82 -30.85 15.73
C PRO A 470 -11.99 -31.25 16.96
N ARG A 471 -12.18 -32.51 17.40
CA ARG A 471 -11.38 -33.13 18.49
C ARG A 471 -10.03 -33.62 18.03
N GLU A 472 -9.91 -33.92 16.76
CA GLU A 472 -8.69 -34.41 16.14
C GLU A 472 -8.61 -33.95 14.68
N TRP A 473 -7.40 -33.85 14.17
CA TRP A 473 -7.15 -33.71 12.74
C TRP A 473 -6.36 -34.91 12.23
N ARG A 474 -6.75 -35.44 11.08
CA ARG A 474 -6.09 -36.54 10.42
C ARG A 474 -5.31 -36.03 9.24
N PHE A 475 -4.04 -36.40 9.17
CA PHE A 475 -3.19 -36.04 8.05
C PHE A 475 -3.71 -36.71 6.77
N ASP A 476 -4.16 -35.86 5.85
CA ASP A 476 -4.66 -36.24 4.54
C ASP A 476 -4.37 -35.08 3.57
N LEU A 477 -3.21 -35.16 2.91
CA LEU A 477 -2.73 -34.08 2.06
C LEU A 477 -2.48 -34.56 0.63
N PRO A 478 -2.62 -33.66 -0.38
CA PRO A 478 -2.36 -34.01 -1.77
C PRO A 478 -0.86 -34.28 -1.99
N ILE A 479 -0.56 -35.28 -2.79
CA ILE A 479 0.83 -35.66 -3.18
C ILE A 479 1.49 -34.52 -3.97
N ARG A 480 0.71 -33.78 -4.74
CA ARG A 480 1.21 -32.67 -5.57
C ARG A 480 0.87 -31.34 -4.95
N ASN A 481 1.88 -30.52 -4.75
CA ASN A 481 1.73 -29.13 -4.33
C ASN A 481 1.60 -28.23 -5.55
N GLY A 482 0.47 -27.55 -5.64
CA GLY A 482 0.22 -26.56 -6.68
C GLY A 482 -0.17 -27.12 -8.05
N ARG A 483 -1.15 -26.48 -8.68
CA ARG A 483 -1.61 -26.85 -10.03
C ARG A 483 -0.50 -26.67 -11.05
N GLY A 484 0.03 -27.81 -11.60
CA GLY A 484 0.75 -27.83 -12.86
C GLY A 484 1.99 -26.97 -13.01
N ARG A 485 2.48 -26.34 -11.95
CA ARG A 485 3.74 -25.59 -11.98
C ARG A 485 4.90 -26.57 -11.80
N SER A 486 5.70 -26.70 -12.83
CA SER A 486 6.96 -27.44 -12.78
C SER A 486 7.86 -26.86 -11.68
N GLY A 487 8.34 -27.69 -10.75
CA GLY A 487 9.32 -27.29 -9.75
C GLY A 487 8.93 -27.53 -8.29
N PHE A 488 7.71 -27.98 -7.98
CA PHE A 488 7.37 -28.40 -6.62
C PHE A 488 7.58 -29.91 -6.50
N PRO A 489 8.44 -30.35 -5.56
CA PRO A 489 8.61 -31.76 -5.29
C PRO A 489 7.29 -32.36 -4.81
N ARG A 490 7.04 -33.56 -5.23
CA ARG A 490 5.93 -34.36 -4.74
C ARG A 490 6.25 -34.82 -3.33
N MET A 491 5.24 -34.87 -2.47
CA MET A 491 5.33 -35.59 -1.21
C MET A 491 5.62 -37.09 -1.51
N THR A 492 6.54 -37.69 -0.78
CA THR A 492 6.89 -39.10 -0.93
C THR A 492 6.51 -39.89 0.31
N GLU A 493 6.32 -41.19 0.14
CA GLU A 493 6.07 -42.12 1.24
C GLU A 493 7.26 -42.19 2.18
N GLY A 494 7.02 -42.26 3.49
CA GLY A 494 8.03 -42.29 4.50
C GLY A 494 8.57 -40.93 4.96
N GLU A 495 8.13 -39.83 4.37
CA GLU A 495 8.48 -38.48 4.88
C GLU A 495 7.87 -38.28 6.27
N ARG A 496 8.60 -37.57 7.12
CA ARG A 496 8.16 -37.26 8.49
C ARG A 496 7.82 -35.81 8.63
N TYR A 497 6.72 -35.54 9.35
CA TYR A 497 6.20 -34.19 9.57
C TYR A 497 5.90 -33.94 11.04
N LYS A 498 6.31 -32.80 11.55
CA LYS A 498 5.82 -32.22 12.81
C LYS A 498 4.65 -31.31 12.53
N VAL A 499 3.77 -31.17 13.50
CA VAL A 499 2.58 -30.33 13.41
C VAL A 499 2.54 -29.37 14.60
N GLU A 500 2.41 -28.10 14.32
CA GLU A 500 2.15 -27.07 15.30
C GLU A 500 0.68 -26.65 15.19
N ILE A 501 0.03 -26.55 16.35
CA ILE A 501 -1.34 -26.07 16.50
C ILE A 501 -1.25 -24.59 16.89
N ILE A 502 -1.70 -23.73 16.00
CA ILE A 502 -1.72 -22.28 16.17
C ILE A 502 -3.16 -21.86 16.47
N ASP A 503 -3.39 -21.35 17.67
CA ASP A 503 -4.65 -20.72 18.02
C ASP A 503 -4.58 -19.24 17.60
N THR A 504 -5.21 -18.95 16.47
CA THR A 504 -5.11 -17.63 15.85
C THR A 504 -5.82 -16.54 16.65
N TRP A 505 -6.82 -16.91 17.46
CA TRP A 505 -7.52 -15.94 18.30
C TRP A 505 -6.82 -15.71 19.64
N ASN A 506 -6.35 -16.76 20.30
CA ASN A 506 -5.64 -16.63 21.57
C ASN A 506 -4.12 -16.40 21.41
N MET A 507 -3.63 -16.33 20.16
CA MET A 507 -2.25 -16.01 19.80
C MET A 507 -1.23 -16.97 20.46
N THR A 508 -1.47 -18.27 20.37
CA THR A 508 -0.58 -19.30 20.93
C THR A 508 -0.16 -20.31 19.87
N ILE A 509 1.05 -20.83 20.02
CA ILE A 509 1.60 -21.89 19.18
C ILE A 509 2.00 -23.06 20.09
N THR A 510 1.47 -24.24 19.81
CA THR A 510 1.77 -25.47 20.56
C THR A 510 2.21 -26.57 19.60
N GLU A 511 3.37 -27.17 19.79
CA GLU A 511 3.80 -28.30 19.00
C GLU A 511 3.09 -29.58 19.46
N SER A 512 2.54 -30.35 18.52
CA SER A 512 1.97 -31.65 18.79
C SER A 512 3.06 -32.65 19.14
N PRO A 513 2.88 -33.52 20.14
CA PRO A 513 3.80 -34.60 20.42
C PRO A 513 3.81 -35.69 19.33
N VAL A 514 2.83 -35.67 18.43
CA VAL A 514 2.68 -36.68 17.37
C VAL A 514 3.46 -36.24 16.14
N VAL A 515 4.44 -37.03 15.73
CA VAL A 515 5.15 -36.90 14.45
C VAL A 515 4.45 -37.79 13.43
N ILE A 516 4.04 -37.21 12.32
CA ILE A 516 3.40 -37.96 11.22
C ILE A 516 4.47 -38.59 10.32
N THR A 517 4.36 -39.87 10.03
CA THR A 517 5.05 -40.52 8.92
C THR A 517 4.06 -40.72 7.79
N THR A 518 4.42 -40.33 6.57
CA THR A 518 3.52 -40.40 5.43
C THR A 518 3.44 -41.79 4.84
N ARG A 519 2.22 -42.22 4.51
CA ARG A 519 1.92 -43.42 3.74
C ARG A 519 1.04 -43.02 2.53
N ARG A 520 1.33 -43.59 1.40
CA ARG A 520 0.54 -43.36 0.20
C ARG A 520 -0.81 -44.08 0.31
N GLN A 521 -1.90 -43.34 0.22
CA GLN A 521 -3.24 -43.90 0.21
C GLN A 521 -3.67 -44.30 -1.21
N ASP A 522 -3.43 -43.44 -2.17
CA ASP A 522 -3.77 -43.59 -3.58
C ASP A 522 -2.84 -42.80 -4.48
N ASN A 523 -3.23 -42.58 -5.74
CA ASN A 523 -2.42 -41.78 -6.68
C ASN A 523 -2.45 -40.27 -6.39
N TYR A 524 -3.29 -39.83 -5.50
CA TYR A 524 -3.55 -38.43 -5.22
C TYR A 524 -3.15 -38.00 -3.81
N ARG A 525 -3.35 -38.88 -2.78
CA ARG A 525 -3.26 -38.52 -1.36
C ARG A 525 -2.17 -39.28 -0.59
N MET A 526 -1.56 -38.53 0.33
CA MET A 526 -0.75 -39.05 1.42
C MET A 526 -1.51 -38.95 2.73
N VAL A 527 -1.48 -40.02 3.53
CA VAL A 527 -2.10 -40.07 4.86
C VAL A 527 -1.06 -40.45 5.91
N ALA A 528 -1.41 -40.33 7.18
CA ALA A 528 -0.56 -40.77 8.26
C ALA A 528 -0.47 -42.29 8.29
N GLU A 529 0.74 -42.83 8.45
CA GLU A 529 0.97 -44.26 8.77
C GLU A 529 0.29 -44.61 10.10
N GLY A 530 -0.31 -45.80 10.18
CA GLY A 530 -1.01 -46.25 11.38
C GLY A 530 -2.25 -45.45 11.72
N ASN A 531 -2.76 -44.64 10.80
CA ASN A 531 -3.89 -43.71 11.01
C ASN A 531 -3.70 -42.76 12.20
N ALA A 532 -2.46 -42.34 12.46
CA ALA A 532 -2.16 -41.36 13.49
C ALA A 532 -2.96 -40.06 13.28
N SER A 533 -3.49 -39.49 14.36
CA SER A 533 -4.20 -38.21 14.36
C SER A 533 -3.55 -37.24 15.33
N ILE A 534 -3.81 -35.95 15.09
CA ILE A 534 -3.36 -34.84 15.93
C ILE A 534 -4.52 -34.46 16.85
N PRO A 535 -4.42 -34.66 18.18
CA PRO A 535 -5.44 -34.17 19.11
C PRO A 535 -5.54 -32.65 19.05
N LEU A 536 -6.77 -32.12 19.08
CA LEU A 536 -7.05 -30.69 19.00
C LEU A 536 -7.86 -30.21 20.23
N PRO A 537 -7.71 -28.93 20.61
CA PRO A 537 -8.37 -28.37 21.79
C PRO A 537 -9.82 -27.93 21.52
N GLU A 538 -10.63 -28.69 20.84
CA GLU A 538 -12.08 -28.51 20.58
C GLU A 538 -12.58 -27.04 20.58
N ARG A 539 -11.90 -26.16 19.87
CA ARG A 539 -12.26 -24.73 19.76
C ARG A 539 -12.02 -24.20 18.34
N PRO A 540 -12.70 -23.12 17.94
CA PRO A 540 -12.56 -22.55 16.60
C PRO A 540 -11.26 -21.78 16.41
N TYR A 541 -11.02 -21.38 15.16
CA TYR A 541 -9.92 -20.52 14.72
C TYR A 541 -8.54 -21.14 14.90
N LEU A 542 -8.42 -22.45 14.75
CA LEU A 542 -7.15 -23.16 14.75
C LEU A 542 -6.56 -23.20 13.35
N LEU A 543 -5.24 -23.05 13.29
CA LEU A 543 -4.40 -23.22 12.12
C LEU A 543 -3.35 -24.29 12.44
N LEU A 544 -3.18 -25.24 11.55
CA LEU A 544 -2.14 -26.25 11.65
C LEU A 544 -0.97 -25.87 10.73
N ARG A 545 0.21 -25.77 11.27
CA ARG A 545 1.46 -25.61 10.51
C ARG A 545 2.19 -26.93 10.50
N ILE A 546 2.39 -27.48 9.31
CA ILE A 546 2.90 -28.83 9.08
C ILE A 546 4.24 -28.70 8.37
N THR A 547 5.30 -29.11 9.04
CA THR A 547 6.67 -28.93 8.55
C THR A 547 7.40 -30.27 8.49
N ARG A 548 8.03 -30.55 7.35
CA ARG A 548 8.85 -31.78 7.19
C ARG A 548 10.04 -31.74 8.14
N VAL A 549 10.25 -32.84 8.82
CA VAL A 549 11.43 -33.11 9.65
C VAL A 549 12.50 -33.72 8.77
N GLU A 550 13.73 -33.23 8.86
CA GLU A 550 14.88 -33.75 8.12
C GLU A 550 15.25 -35.17 8.58
#